data_a89281fbd16a969242840c5b5443a417
#
_entry.id   a89281fbd16a969242840c5b5443a417
#
_cell.length_a   1.000
_cell.length_b   1.000
_cell.length_c   1.000
_cell.angle_alpha   90.00
_cell.angle_beta   90.00
_cell.angle_gamma   90.00
#
_symmetry.space_group_name_H-M   'P 1'
#
loop_
_entity.id
_entity.type
_entity.pdbx_description
1 polymer ?
#
loop_
_entity_poly.entity_id
_entity_poly.type
_entity_poly.pdbx_seq_one_letter_code
_entity_poly.pdbx_strand_id
1 'polypeptide(L)'
;VYHPKNRPDWLEAFYQVLCWQFTSFHEGVDVYYENFYGGSDRETICRTAKFLQENGYADIEEPYQKGIVLCDQTEQISLTKEIYEWLCEHTKEVWDFCVDILEKNRLSWPGITSKTAL
;
A
#
# COMPACT_ATOMS: atom_id res chain seq x y z
N VAL A 1 16.92 6.84 -12.21
CA VAL A 1 16.26 5.88 -11.35
C VAL A 1 15.37 6.59 -10.35
N TYR A 2 14.18 6.11 -10.20
CA TYR A 2 13.20 6.70 -9.31
C TYR A 2 13.42 6.21 -7.88
N HIS A 3 13.70 7.15 -6.98
CA HIS A 3 13.92 6.81 -5.57
C HIS A 3 12.60 6.89 -4.79
N PRO A 4 12.27 5.84 -4.00
CA PRO A 4 11.04 5.84 -3.20
C PRO A 4 10.89 7.08 -2.31
N LYS A 5 12.01 7.59 -1.78
CA LYS A 5 11.98 8.77 -0.91
C LYS A 5 11.48 10.03 -1.61
N ASN A 6 11.55 10.06 -2.95
CA ASN A 6 11.16 11.23 -3.72
C ASN A 6 9.74 11.15 -4.24
N ARG A 7 9.03 10.06 -3.93
CA ARG A 7 7.64 9.92 -4.37
C ARG A 7 6.73 10.84 -3.55
N PRO A 8 5.76 11.48 -4.20
CA PRO A 8 4.69 12.11 -3.42
C PRO A 8 3.91 11.05 -2.64
N ASP A 9 3.29 11.46 -1.54
CA ASP A 9 2.61 10.52 -0.64
C ASP A 9 1.54 9.70 -1.33
N TRP A 10 0.78 10.30 -2.25
CA TRP A 10 -0.27 9.57 -2.96
C TRP A 10 0.32 8.46 -3.84
N LEU A 11 1.45 8.71 -4.47
CA LEU A 11 2.08 7.73 -5.35
C LEU A 11 2.71 6.60 -4.52
N GLU A 12 3.30 6.95 -3.40
CA GLU A 12 3.84 5.95 -2.49
C GLU A 12 2.73 5.04 -1.98
N ALA A 13 1.60 5.62 -1.56
CA ALA A 13 0.46 4.83 -1.09
C ALA A 13 -0.11 3.94 -2.19
N PHE A 14 -0.26 4.47 -3.39
CA PHE A 14 -0.72 3.70 -4.54
C PHE A 14 0.19 2.48 -4.77
N TYR A 15 1.49 2.73 -4.83
CA TYR A 15 2.48 1.68 -5.07
C TYR A 15 2.47 0.64 -3.94
N GLN A 16 2.43 1.09 -2.70
CA GLN A 16 2.48 0.17 -1.56
C GLN A 16 1.23 -0.70 -1.44
N VAL A 17 0.05 -0.12 -1.63
CA VAL A 17 -1.19 -0.91 -1.56
C VAL A 17 -1.22 -1.94 -2.70
N LEU A 18 -0.79 -1.55 -3.88
CA LEU A 18 -0.74 -2.46 -5.02
C LEU A 18 0.25 -3.60 -4.78
N CYS A 19 1.44 -3.29 -4.27
CA CYS A 19 2.44 -4.29 -3.93
C CYS A 19 1.97 -5.19 -2.80
N TRP A 20 1.28 -4.64 -1.83
CA TRP A 20 0.71 -5.38 -0.72
C TRP A 20 -0.24 -6.46 -1.22
N GLN A 21 -1.17 -6.09 -2.09
CA GLN A 21 -2.11 -7.04 -2.66
C GLN A 21 -1.39 -8.08 -3.52
N PHE A 22 -0.54 -7.62 -4.43
CA PHE A 22 0.16 -8.50 -5.36
C PHE A 22 1.04 -9.52 -4.62
N THR A 23 1.88 -9.04 -3.72
CA THR A 23 2.79 -9.91 -2.97
C THR A 23 2.02 -10.88 -2.09
N SER A 24 0.95 -10.40 -1.44
CA SER A 24 0.14 -11.26 -0.57
C SER A 24 -0.49 -12.41 -1.34
N PHE A 25 -0.95 -12.16 -2.55
CA PHE A 25 -1.57 -13.21 -3.36
C PHE A 25 -0.57 -14.18 -3.98
N HIS A 26 0.65 -13.73 -4.26
CA HIS A 26 1.64 -14.56 -4.98
C HIS A 26 2.67 -15.21 -4.07
N GLU A 27 3.00 -14.57 -2.95
CA GLU A 27 4.07 -15.07 -2.09
C GLU A 27 3.63 -15.23 -0.63
N GLY A 28 2.68 -14.42 -0.18
CA GLY A 28 2.20 -14.45 1.20
C GLY A 28 2.18 -13.07 1.81
N VAL A 29 1.22 -12.87 2.72
CA VAL A 29 1.06 -11.58 3.42
C VAL A 29 2.30 -11.23 4.24
N ASP A 30 2.87 -12.23 4.92
CA ASP A 30 4.05 -12.05 5.72
C ASP A 30 5.26 -11.57 4.89
N VAL A 31 5.35 -12.04 3.65
CA VAL A 31 6.47 -11.66 2.76
C VAL A 31 6.45 -10.16 2.49
N TYR A 32 5.28 -9.58 2.27
CA TYR A 32 5.20 -8.14 2.05
C TYR A 32 5.78 -7.36 3.23
N TYR A 33 5.37 -7.71 4.46
CA TYR A 33 5.81 -6.99 5.65
C TYR A 33 7.26 -7.29 6.02
N GLU A 34 7.75 -8.48 5.71
CA GLU A 34 9.15 -8.84 5.95
C GLU A 34 10.12 -7.95 5.19
N ASN A 35 9.70 -7.42 4.04
CA ASN A 35 10.54 -6.52 3.25
C ASN A 35 10.90 -5.24 3.99
N PHE A 36 10.18 -4.94 5.09
CA PHE A 36 10.43 -3.75 5.90
C PHE A 36 11.07 -4.10 7.25
N TYR A 37 11.51 -5.35 7.42
CA TYR A 37 12.08 -5.83 8.66
C TYR A 37 13.36 -5.09 9.02
N GLY A 38 13.38 -4.53 10.25
CA GLY A 38 14.59 -3.93 10.81
C GLY A 38 15.16 -2.75 10.05
N GLY A 39 14.51 -2.31 8.98
CA GLY A 39 15.06 -1.27 8.13
C GLY A 39 14.48 0.11 8.36
N SER A 40 15.17 1.10 7.79
CA SER A 40 14.67 2.47 7.74
C SER A 40 13.41 2.57 6.87
N ASP A 41 13.15 1.55 6.06
CA ASP A 41 12.01 1.52 5.15
C ASP A 41 10.68 1.34 5.88
N ARG A 42 10.73 1.01 7.17
CA ARG A 42 9.51 0.95 7.99
C ARG A 42 8.76 2.28 7.96
N GLU A 43 9.49 3.36 7.81
CA GLU A 43 8.89 4.69 7.68
C GLU A 43 7.95 4.76 6.47
N THR A 44 8.30 4.07 5.39
CA THR A 44 7.48 4.03 4.18
C THR A 44 6.13 3.38 4.45
N ILE A 45 6.13 2.27 5.18
CA ILE A 45 4.88 1.56 5.49
C ILE A 45 4.01 2.38 6.45
N CYS A 46 4.63 3.06 7.41
CA CYS A 46 3.90 3.94 8.33
C CYS A 46 3.33 5.16 7.61
N ARG A 47 4.09 5.73 6.68
CA ARG A 47 3.63 6.85 5.85
C ARG A 47 2.43 6.46 5.01
N THR A 48 2.45 5.25 4.46
CA THR A 48 1.33 4.73 3.68
C THR A 48 0.07 4.61 4.52
N ALA A 49 0.18 4.02 5.70
CA ALA A 49 -0.96 3.88 6.61
C ALA A 49 -1.53 5.25 6.97
N LYS A 50 -0.67 6.20 7.26
CA LYS A 50 -1.09 7.55 7.61
C LYS A 50 -1.84 8.23 6.45
N PHE A 51 -1.32 8.09 5.23
CA PHE A 51 -1.97 8.64 4.05
C PHE A 51 -3.37 8.05 3.88
N LEU A 52 -3.50 6.74 4.01
CA LEU A 52 -4.80 6.07 3.87
C LEU A 52 -5.80 6.60 4.88
N GLN A 53 -5.37 6.76 6.12
CA GLN A 53 -6.22 7.25 7.19
C GLN A 53 -6.67 8.69 6.93
N GLU A 54 -5.75 9.55 6.52
CA GLU A 54 -6.03 10.99 6.35
C GLU A 54 -6.82 11.30 5.09
N ASN A 55 -6.88 10.38 4.13
CA ASN A 55 -7.51 10.65 2.84
C ASN A 55 -8.79 9.85 2.60
N GLY A 56 -9.37 9.30 3.65
CA GLY A 56 -10.67 8.66 3.55
C GLY A 56 -10.66 7.19 3.13
N TYR A 57 -9.53 6.52 3.24
CA TYR A 57 -9.40 5.11 2.90
C TYR A 57 -9.26 4.24 4.14
N ALA A 58 -10.03 4.56 5.17
CA ALA A 58 -9.95 3.86 6.46
C ALA A 58 -10.22 2.35 6.34
N ASP A 59 -11.07 1.95 5.40
CA ASP A 59 -11.39 0.53 5.22
C ASP A 59 -10.18 -0.28 4.77
N ILE A 60 -9.29 0.33 3.98
CA ILE A 60 -8.06 -0.31 3.55
C ILE A 60 -6.98 -0.15 4.62
N GLU A 61 -6.95 1.00 5.27
CA GLU A 61 -5.95 1.31 6.29
C GLU A 61 -6.00 0.33 7.45
N GLU A 62 -7.18 -0.09 7.87
CA GLU A 62 -7.32 -0.97 9.03
C GLU A 62 -6.59 -2.31 8.84
N PRO A 63 -6.87 -3.11 7.80
CA PRO A 63 -6.11 -4.35 7.61
C PRO A 63 -4.65 -4.10 7.27
N TYR A 64 -4.36 -3.01 6.56
CA TYR A 64 -2.99 -2.69 6.20
C TYR A 64 -2.12 -2.42 7.44
N GLN A 65 -2.59 -1.56 8.33
CA GLN A 65 -1.82 -1.20 9.50
C GLN A 65 -1.74 -2.34 10.53
N LYS A 66 -2.73 -3.23 10.56
CA LYS A 66 -2.67 -4.41 11.44
C LYS A 66 -1.46 -5.28 11.13
N GLY A 67 -1.06 -5.34 9.87
CA GLY A 67 0.07 -6.16 9.44
C GLY A 67 1.43 -5.60 9.79
N ILE A 68 1.52 -4.35 10.26
CA ILE A 68 2.82 -3.72 10.54
C ILE A 68 3.61 -4.52 11.58
N VAL A 69 2.92 -5.16 12.52
CA VAL A 69 3.59 -6.00 13.52
C VAL A 69 4.36 -7.16 12.87
N LEU A 70 3.95 -7.58 11.67
CA LEU A 70 4.63 -8.65 10.94
C LEU A 70 6.02 -8.23 10.44
N CYS A 71 6.33 -6.94 10.50
CA CYS A 71 7.68 -6.48 10.19
C CYS A 71 8.69 -7.01 11.22
N ASP A 72 8.24 -7.24 12.44
CA ASP A 72 9.11 -7.73 13.52
C ASP A 72 8.79 -9.15 13.94
N GLN A 73 7.53 -9.56 13.78
CA GLN A 73 7.04 -10.85 14.27
C GLN A 73 6.31 -11.56 13.14
N THR A 74 7.06 -12.22 12.28
CA THR A 74 6.49 -12.85 11.08
C THR A 74 5.65 -14.10 11.39
N GLU A 75 5.82 -14.68 12.57
CA GLU A 75 5.08 -15.89 12.96
C GLU A 75 3.72 -15.58 13.58
N GLN A 76 2.91 -14.79 12.86
CA GLN A 76 1.55 -14.45 13.27
C GLN A 76 0.55 -15.05 12.28
N ILE A 77 0.43 -16.36 12.31
CA ILE A 77 -0.38 -17.11 11.34
C ILE A 77 -1.82 -16.62 11.30
N SER A 78 -2.44 -16.39 12.46
CA SER A 78 -3.82 -15.91 12.53
C SER A 78 -3.99 -14.56 11.85
N LEU A 79 -3.05 -13.64 12.09
CA LEU A 79 -3.09 -12.31 11.50
C LEU A 79 -2.86 -12.36 10.00
N THR A 80 -1.89 -13.16 9.58
CA THR A 80 -1.59 -13.36 8.16
C THR A 80 -2.82 -13.88 7.43
N LYS A 81 -3.51 -14.84 8.02
CA LYS A 81 -4.72 -15.41 7.44
C LYS A 81 -5.85 -14.38 7.39
N GLU A 82 -6.01 -13.62 8.45
CA GLU A 82 -7.05 -12.58 8.51
C GLU A 82 -6.87 -11.54 7.40
N ILE A 83 -5.64 -11.06 7.21
CA ILE A 83 -5.35 -10.09 6.18
C ILE A 83 -5.55 -10.68 4.79
N TYR A 84 -5.12 -11.92 4.59
CA TYR A 84 -5.29 -12.59 3.30
C TYR A 84 -6.77 -12.73 2.94
N GLU A 85 -7.59 -13.15 3.91
CA GLU A 85 -9.03 -13.29 3.70
C GLU A 85 -9.67 -11.94 3.37
N TRP A 86 -9.26 -10.88 4.08
CA TRP A 86 -9.75 -9.55 3.79
C TRP A 86 -9.44 -9.15 2.34
N LEU A 87 -8.20 -9.37 1.91
CA LEU A 87 -7.79 -9.05 0.54
C LEU A 87 -8.60 -9.83 -0.50
N CYS A 88 -8.86 -11.11 -0.24
CA CYS A 88 -9.65 -11.92 -1.15
C CYS A 88 -11.08 -11.40 -1.29
N GLU A 89 -11.65 -10.91 -0.20
CA GLU A 89 -13.02 -10.44 -0.17
C GLU A 89 -13.19 -8.98 -0.64
N HIS A 90 -12.10 -8.23 -0.70
CA HIS A 90 -12.13 -6.80 -0.97
C HIS A 90 -11.28 -6.38 -2.15
N THR A 91 -11.10 -7.27 -3.12
CA THR A 91 -10.32 -6.96 -4.32
C THR A 91 -10.87 -5.76 -5.07
N LYS A 92 -12.20 -5.61 -5.08
CA LYS A 92 -12.83 -4.48 -5.74
C LYS A 92 -12.50 -3.16 -5.04
N GLU A 93 -12.48 -3.17 -3.71
CA GLU A 93 -12.17 -1.96 -2.94
C GLU A 93 -10.73 -1.50 -3.17
N VAL A 94 -9.80 -2.44 -3.25
CA VAL A 94 -8.41 -2.12 -3.57
C VAL A 94 -8.30 -1.56 -4.98
N TRP A 95 -9.00 -2.16 -5.93
CA TRP A 95 -9.04 -1.66 -7.30
C TRP A 95 -9.62 -0.25 -7.36
N ASP A 96 -10.75 -0.03 -6.67
CA ASP A 96 -11.40 1.28 -6.63
C ASP A 96 -10.48 2.34 -6.04
N PHE A 97 -9.72 1.98 -5.00
CA PHE A 97 -8.72 2.86 -4.43
C PHE A 97 -7.68 3.26 -5.47
N CYS A 98 -7.15 2.28 -6.19
CA CYS A 98 -6.12 2.55 -7.21
C CYS A 98 -6.63 3.50 -8.29
N VAL A 99 -7.85 3.25 -8.77
CA VAL A 99 -8.45 4.12 -9.79
C VAL A 99 -8.69 5.52 -9.24
N ASP A 100 -9.25 5.59 -8.03
CA ASP A 100 -9.56 6.87 -7.39
C ASP A 100 -8.33 7.73 -7.18
N ILE A 101 -7.27 7.14 -6.67
CA ILE A 101 -6.04 7.86 -6.38
C ILE A 101 -5.38 8.37 -7.66
N LEU A 102 -5.39 7.58 -8.72
CA LEU A 102 -4.83 7.99 -10.00
C LEU A 102 -5.64 9.12 -10.62
N GLU A 103 -6.97 9.03 -10.57
CA GLU A 103 -7.83 10.08 -11.12
C GLU A 103 -7.65 11.40 -10.38
N LYS A 104 -7.61 11.35 -9.05
CA LYS A 104 -7.46 12.56 -8.25
C LYS A 104 -6.12 13.26 -8.49
N ASN A 105 -5.11 12.51 -8.89
CA ASN A 105 -3.76 13.05 -9.06
C ASN A 105 -3.27 13.01 -10.49
N ARG A 106 -4.19 12.92 -11.45
CA ARG A 106 -3.84 12.75 -12.85
C ARG A 106 -2.82 13.76 -13.37
N LEU A 107 -2.99 15.03 -13.03
CA LEU A 107 -2.11 16.09 -13.50
C LEU A 107 -0.77 16.13 -12.78
N SER A 108 -0.66 15.35 -11.71
CA SER A 108 0.58 15.27 -10.90
C SER A 108 1.40 14.02 -11.20
N TRP A 109 0.98 13.21 -12.18
CA TRP A 109 1.71 11.98 -12.50
C TRP A 109 3.11 12.29 -12.97
N PRO A 110 4.11 11.56 -12.47
CA PRO A 110 5.49 11.77 -12.93
C PRO A 110 5.61 11.62 -14.45
N GLY A 111 6.27 12.56 -15.10
CA GLY A 111 6.48 12.51 -16.53
C GLY A 111 5.31 12.99 -17.37
N ILE A 112 4.18 13.33 -16.76
CA ILE A 112 3.01 13.82 -17.47
C ILE A 112 2.90 15.33 -17.30
N THR A 113 2.81 16.05 -18.42
CA THR A 113 2.56 17.48 -18.41
C THR A 113 1.08 17.74 -18.69
N SER A 114 0.61 18.96 -18.39
CA SER A 114 -0.77 19.32 -18.68
C SER A 114 -1.12 19.17 -20.16
N LYS A 115 -0.15 19.32 -21.05
CA LYS A 115 -0.36 19.16 -22.49
C LYS A 115 -0.64 17.73 -22.89
N THR A 116 0.03 16.79 -22.22
CA THR A 116 -0.13 15.37 -22.55
C THR A 116 -1.27 14.73 -21.76
N ALA A 117 -1.75 15.39 -20.75
CA ALA A 117 -2.87 14.88 -19.94
C ALA A 117 -4.21 14.94 -20.68
N LEU A 118 -4.24 15.56 -21.82
CA LEU A 118 -5.43 15.61 -22.65
C LEU A 118 -5.56 14.32 -23.45
#